data_8d5bce763d2fcd24a9e623127ff169e1
#
_entry.id   8d5bce763d2fcd24a9e623127ff169e1
#
_cell.length_a   1.000
_cell.length_b   1.000
_cell.length_c   1.000
_cell.angle_alpha   90.00
_cell.angle_beta   90.00
_cell.angle_gamma   90.00
#
_symmetry.space_group_name_H-M   'P 1'
#
loop_
_entity.id
_entity.type
_entity.pdbx_description
1 polymer ?
#
loop_
_entity_poly.entity_id
_entity_poly.type
_entity_poly.pdbx_seq_one_letter_code
_entity_poly.pdbx_strand_id
1 'polypeptide(L)'
;MNHKGPYMRKNITIGTTLRRISLILFCLLPLKGICQTGEATVDALVKMGFENVGWTEDTEERVFVIQNSAYRLEGVGIGKAVDLIQKMGLPENKPCRLIVLDNNVPQISLYYQPMKGDSIAEVSRADWSVSYDLGEGWKQARRIKKQNSSLFKVDIVVYPELLFRNYILSKVYEIVVNVSPAIEVSLWKGMKLTGQVIFPIYNDYGQRYKQIRPGFVTLSQTVRLPQRTFMTASVGFFNKFRWGGDLKAKHFFKDERFSVDARIGYTGRGYFEDWAFYHGTKWTLTGSIGANFYWPKYNTQFSLKGERYLEGEYGARFDMIRHFRYASIG
;
A
#
# COMPACT_ATOMS: atom_id res chain seq x y z
N MET A 1 51.43 -17.13 -85.42
CA MET A 1 50.61 -15.96 -84.94
C MET A 1 49.37 -16.48 -84.26
N ASN A 2 49.35 -16.33 -82.97
CA ASN A 2 48.41 -16.99 -82.10
C ASN A 2 47.24 -16.07 -81.77
N HIS A 3 46.02 -16.55 -81.96
CA HIS A 3 44.81 -15.96 -81.39
C HIS A 3 44.23 -16.93 -80.36
N LYS A 4 44.26 -16.54 -79.09
CA LYS A 4 43.50 -17.17 -77.99
C LYS A 4 42.27 -16.32 -77.69
N GLY A 5 41.06 -16.87 -77.81
CA GLY A 5 39.81 -16.28 -77.41
C GLY A 5 39.58 -16.42 -75.91
N PRO A 6 38.69 -15.57 -75.24
CA PRO A 6 38.54 -15.50 -73.81
C PRO A 6 37.48 -16.50 -73.30
N TYR A 7 37.86 -17.21 -72.24
CA TYR A 7 36.93 -18.05 -71.43
C TYR A 7 36.01 -17.21 -70.57
N MET A 8 34.68 -17.32 -70.75
CA MET A 8 33.67 -16.81 -69.84
C MET A 8 33.58 -17.73 -68.64
N ARG A 9 33.97 -17.24 -67.43
CA ARG A 9 33.67 -17.87 -66.17
C ARG A 9 32.26 -17.39 -65.74
N LYS A 10 31.28 -18.33 -65.59
CA LYS A 10 30.03 -18.08 -64.90
C LYS A 10 30.33 -18.13 -63.39
N ASN A 11 30.29 -16.99 -62.72
CA ASN A 11 30.24 -16.92 -61.25
C ASN A 11 28.80 -17.18 -60.80
N ILE A 12 28.56 -18.36 -60.23
CA ILE A 12 27.34 -18.70 -59.52
C ILE A 12 27.40 -18.00 -58.16
N THR A 13 26.60 -16.97 -57.99
CA THR A 13 26.51 -16.20 -56.73
C THR A 13 25.67 -17.00 -55.72
N ILE A 14 26.34 -17.84 -54.92
CA ILE A 14 25.75 -18.65 -53.86
C ILE A 14 25.17 -17.76 -52.74
N GLY A 15 25.56 -16.45 -52.66
CA GLY A 15 25.17 -15.53 -51.61
C GLY A 15 23.69 -15.10 -51.59
N THR A 16 23.01 -15.08 -52.74
CA THR A 16 21.60 -14.60 -52.84
C THR A 16 20.59 -15.66 -52.43
N THR A 17 20.91 -16.94 -52.60
CA THR A 17 20.04 -18.07 -52.24
C THR A 17 20.05 -18.31 -50.72
N LEU A 18 21.20 -18.21 -50.06
CA LEU A 18 21.31 -18.31 -48.60
C LEU A 18 20.58 -17.15 -47.88
N ARG A 19 20.66 -15.93 -48.44
CA ARG A 19 19.97 -14.76 -47.86
C ARG A 19 18.45 -14.86 -47.95
N ARG A 20 17.91 -15.48 -48.99
CA ARG A 20 16.44 -15.72 -49.14
C ARG A 20 15.96 -16.85 -48.25
N ILE A 21 16.74 -17.90 -48.01
CA ILE A 21 16.42 -19.01 -47.10
C ILE A 21 16.49 -18.54 -45.65
N SER A 22 17.45 -17.66 -45.27
CA SER A 22 17.53 -17.07 -43.94
C SER A 22 16.34 -16.14 -43.65
N LEU A 23 15.84 -15.37 -44.63
CA LEU A 23 14.69 -14.52 -44.47
C LEU A 23 13.36 -15.32 -44.32
N ILE A 24 13.25 -16.44 -45.05
CA ILE A 24 12.07 -17.34 -44.98
C ILE A 24 12.10 -18.13 -43.67
N LEU A 25 13.26 -18.52 -43.15
CA LEU A 25 13.38 -19.21 -41.86
C LEU A 25 13.06 -18.26 -40.69
N PHE A 26 13.36 -16.96 -40.81
CA PHE A 26 12.99 -15.95 -39.82
C PHE A 26 11.46 -15.63 -39.82
N CYS A 27 10.79 -15.76 -40.96
CA CYS A 27 9.33 -15.61 -41.09
C CYS A 27 8.56 -16.88 -40.65
N LEU A 28 9.25 -18.04 -40.51
CA LEU A 28 8.63 -19.29 -40.05
C LEU A 28 8.92 -19.60 -38.58
N LEU A 29 9.62 -18.71 -37.86
CA LEU A 29 9.54 -18.76 -36.40
C LEU A 29 8.06 -18.42 -36.05
N PRO A 30 7.31 -19.37 -35.46
CA PRO A 30 6.02 -19.02 -34.94
C PRO A 30 6.30 -17.89 -33.96
N LEU A 31 5.73 -16.73 -34.18
CA LEU A 31 5.40 -15.81 -33.12
C LEU A 31 4.49 -16.63 -32.19
N LYS A 32 5.10 -17.47 -31.33
CA LYS A 32 4.45 -17.89 -30.12
C LYS A 32 4.11 -16.59 -29.48
N GLY A 33 2.84 -16.17 -29.60
CA GLY A 33 2.29 -15.16 -28.74
C GLY A 33 2.78 -15.55 -27.37
N ILE A 34 3.63 -14.72 -26.77
CA ILE A 34 4.15 -14.94 -25.45
C ILE A 34 2.87 -14.89 -24.61
N CYS A 35 2.26 -16.05 -24.36
CA CYS A 35 1.32 -16.21 -23.29
C CYS A 35 2.14 -15.89 -22.05
N GLN A 36 2.12 -14.62 -21.65
CA GLN A 36 2.93 -14.13 -20.55
C GLN A 36 2.41 -14.82 -19.33
N THR A 37 3.17 -15.73 -18.79
CA THR A 37 2.81 -16.54 -17.64
C THR A 37 2.63 -15.62 -16.45
N GLY A 38 1.76 -15.98 -15.50
CA GLY A 38 1.64 -15.24 -14.24
C GLY A 38 2.98 -15.02 -13.55
N GLU A 39 3.95 -15.90 -13.78
CA GLU A 39 5.31 -15.80 -13.26
C GLU A 39 6.09 -14.59 -13.85
N ALA A 40 6.03 -14.39 -15.16
CA ALA A 40 6.65 -13.21 -15.78
C ALA A 40 6.03 -11.89 -15.28
N THR A 41 4.71 -11.90 -15.02
CA THR A 41 4.02 -10.75 -14.41
C THR A 41 4.50 -10.49 -12.98
N VAL A 42 4.69 -11.54 -12.18
CA VAL A 42 5.24 -11.43 -10.81
C VAL A 42 6.65 -10.84 -10.85
N ASP A 43 7.52 -11.34 -11.73
CA ASP A 43 8.89 -10.82 -11.86
C ASP A 43 8.91 -9.33 -12.26
N ALA A 44 7.99 -8.92 -13.14
CA ALA A 44 7.86 -7.53 -13.53
C ALA A 44 7.33 -6.65 -12.39
N LEU A 45 6.37 -7.12 -11.60
CA LEU A 45 5.89 -6.42 -10.40
C LEU A 45 6.99 -6.28 -9.34
N VAL A 46 7.79 -7.33 -9.12
CA VAL A 46 8.95 -7.27 -8.21
C VAL A 46 9.98 -6.24 -8.70
N LYS A 47 10.27 -6.19 -10.00
CA LYS A 47 11.17 -5.17 -10.59
C LYS A 47 10.64 -3.74 -10.44
N MET A 48 9.32 -3.55 -10.35
CA MET A 48 8.71 -2.26 -10.04
C MET A 48 8.80 -1.88 -8.56
N GLY A 49 9.30 -2.77 -7.70
CA GLY A 49 9.48 -2.56 -6.27
C GLY A 49 8.32 -3.01 -5.40
N PHE A 50 7.31 -3.70 -5.94
CA PHE A 50 6.27 -4.31 -5.12
C PHE A 50 6.83 -5.44 -4.26
N GLU A 51 6.27 -5.60 -3.08
CA GLU A 51 6.63 -6.63 -2.12
C GLU A 51 5.53 -7.67 -1.96
N ASN A 52 5.90 -8.80 -1.34
CA ASN A 52 4.97 -9.92 -1.12
C ASN A 52 4.22 -10.32 -2.39
N VAL A 53 4.90 -10.26 -3.54
CA VAL A 53 4.31 -10.53 -4.84
C VAL A 53 4.15 -12.03 -5.04
N GLY A 54 2.98 -12.43 -5.50
CA GLY A 54 2.71 -13.83 -5.82
C GLY A 54 1.52 -13.97 -6.74
N TRP A 55 1.36 -15.16 -7.31
CA TRP A 55 0.21 -15.48 -8.15
C TRP A 55 -0.21 -16.94 -7.98
N THR A 56 -1.44 -17.19 -8.29
CA THR A 56 -2.01 -18.53 -8.44
C THR A 56 -3.10 -18.52 -9.49
N GLU A 57 -3.38 -19.65 -10.06
CA GLU A 57 -4.43 -19.80 -11.05
C GLU A 57 -5.10 -21.15 -10.88
N ASP A 58 -6.41 -21.16 -10.98
CA ASP A 58 -7.23 -22.37 -11.03
C ASP A 58 -8.17 -22.33 -12.23
N THR A 59 -9.20 -23.17 -12.24
CA THR A 59 -10.20 -23.23 -13.31
C THR A 59 -11.11 -22.00 -13.31
N GLU A 60 -11.28 -21.35 -12.17
CA GLU A 60 -12.25 -20.28 -11.95
C GLU A 60 -11.65 -18.89 -12.13
N GLU A 61 -10.49 -18.62 -11.56
CA GLU A 61 -9.87 -17.29 -11.61
C GLU A 61 -8.33 -17.33 -11.57
N ARG A 62 -7.70 -16.26 -12.07
CA ARG A 62 -6.27 -15.96 -11.83
C ARG A 62 -6.16 -14.92 -10.74
N VAL A 63 -5.34 -15.17 -9.73
CA VAL A 63 -5.17 -14.29 -8.57
C VAL A 63 -3.72 -13.82 -8.47
N PHE A 64 -3.52 -12.51 -8.42
CA PHE A 64 -2.27 -11.87 -8.05
C PHE A 64 -2.36 -11.32 -6.63
N VAL A 65 -1.22 -11.30 -5.94
CA VAL A 65 -1.07 -10.70 -4.62
C VAL A 65 0.07 -9.72 -4.67
N ILE A 66 -0.10 -8.53 -4.11
CA ILE A 66 0.95 -7.51 -3.99
C ILE A 66 0.87 -6.80 -2.64
N GLN A 67 1.99 -6.20 -2.24
CA GLN A 67 2.07 -5.16 -1.22
C GLN A 67 2.79 -3.96 -1.85
N ASN A 68 2.20 -2.76 -1.71
CA ASN A 68 2.83 -1.55 -2.22
C ASN A 68 3.81 -1.00 -1.19
N SER A 69 5.08 -1.00 -1.52
CA SER A 69 6.16 -0.33 -0.78
C SER A 69 6.91 0.67 -1.66
N ALA A 70 6.72 0.59 -2.97
CA ALA A 70 7.43 1.42 -3.95
C ALA A 70 6.82 2.81 -4.15
N TYR A 71 5.52 2.97 -3.89
CA TYR A 71 4.80 4.20 -4.18
C TYR A 71 4.14 4.74 -2.92
N ARG A 72 4.39 6.02 -2.60
CA ARG A 72 3.86 6.68 -1.41
C ARG A 72 2.32 6.71 -1.36
N LEU A 73 1.67 6.88 -2.51
CA LEU A 73 0.21 6.88 -2.61
C LEU A 73 -0.27 5.50 -3.04
N GLU A 74 -1.02 4.82 -2.18
CA GLU A 74 -1.56 3.49 -2.42
C GLU A 74 -2.30 3.39 -3.76
N GLY A 75 -3.20 4.32 -4.06
CA GLY A 75 -3.95 4.31 -5.31
C GLY A 75 -3.08 4.44 -6.56
N VAL A 76 -1.93 5.14 -6.47
CA VAL A 76 -0.96 5.23 -7.58
C VAL A 76 -0.25 3.90 -7.78
N GLY A 77 0.21 3.29 -6.69
CA GLY A 77 0.87 1.97 -6.73
C GLY A 77 -0.06 0.90 -7.28
N ILE A 78 -1.26 0.78 -6.71
CA ILE A 78 -2.28 -0.18 -7.18
C ILE A 78 -2.60 0.04 -8.66
N GLY A 79 -2.80 1.29 -9.09
CA GLY A 79 -3.08 1.61 -10.50
C GLY A 79 -1.96 1.17 -11.44
N LYS A 80 -0.68 1.32 -11.04
CA LYS A 80 0.46 0.84 -11.83
C LYS A 80 0.55 -0.70 -11.86
N ALA A 81 0.21 -1.37 -10.78
CA ALA A 81 0.14 -2.82 -10.75
C ALA A 81 -0.97 -3.34 -11.67
N VAL A 82 -2.15 -2.71 -11.65
CA VAL A 82 -3.26 -3.02 -12.55
C VAL A 82 -2.85 -2.83 -14.01
N ASP A 83 -2.22 -1.70 -14.38
CA ASP A 83 -1.73 -1.47 -15.75
C ASP A 83 -0.75 -2.54 -16.22
N LEU A 84 0.13 -2.99 -15.33
CA LEU A 84 1.08 -4.05 -15.66
C LEU A 84 0.38 -5.40 -15.85
N ILE A 85 -0.54 -5.76 -14.96
CA ILE A 85 -1.34 -6.99 -15.06
C ILE A 85 -2.18 -6.98 -16.34
N GLN A 86 -2.78 -5.85 -16.70
CA GLN A 86 -3.52 -5.70 -17.95
C GLN A 86 -2.67 -5.98 -19.19
N LYS A 87 -1.40 -5.55 -19.17
CA LYS A 87 -0.48 -5.72 -20.31
C LYS A 87 0.10 -7.12 -20.43
N MET A 88 0.28 -7.82 -19.31
CA MET A 88 1.08 -9.04 -19.27
C MET A 88 0.39 -10.23 -18.61
N GLY A 89 -0.59 -10.01 -17.74
CA GLY A 89 -1.04 -11.01 -16.81
C GLY A 89 -2.51 -11.39 -16.90
N LEU A 90 -3.31 -10.71 -17.72
CA LEU A 90 -4.72 -11.05 -17.86
C LEU A 90 -4.90 -12.42 -18.54
N PRO A 91 -5.74 -13.29 -17.98
CA PRO A 91 -6.15 -14.51 -18.65
C PRO A 91 -7.21 -14.21 -19.72
N GLU A 92 -7.21 -14.97 -20.82
CA GLU A 92 -8.11 -14.72 -21.97
C GLU A 92 -9.59 -14.99 -21.67
N ASN A 93 -9.90 -16.05 -20.88
CA ASN A 93 -11.26 -16.58 -20.76
C ASN A 93 -11.74 -16.76 -19.32
N LYS A 94 -11.08 -16.16 -18.36
CA LYS A 94 -11.46 -16.25 -16.94
C LYS A 94 -11.21 -14.95 -16.20
N PRO A 95 -11.85 -14.75 -15.04
CA PRO A 95 -11.63 -13.58 -14.21
C PRO A 95 -10.19 -13.45 -13.72
N CYS A 96 -9.80 -12.20 -13.44
CA CYS A 96 -8.55 -11.88 -12.79
C CYS A 96 -8.80 -11.08 -11.51
N ARG A 97 -8.11 -11.45 -10.44
CA ARG A 97 -8.20 -10.79 -9.15
C ARG A 97 -6.82 -10.31 -8.70
N LEU A 98 -6.75 -9.08 -8.21
CA LEU A 98 -5.57 -8.54 -7.56
C LEU A 98 -5.89 -8.31 -6.08
N ILE A 99 -5.15 -8.97 -5.19
CA ILE A 99 -5.29 -8.80 -3.74
C ILE A 99 -4.17 -7.93 -3.23
N VAL A 100 -4.52 -6.82 -2.58
CA VAL A 100 -3.57 -5.85 -2.02
C VAL A 100 -3.37 -6.14 -0.54
N LEU A 101 -2.11 -6.25 -0.15
CA LEU A 101 -1.69 -6.45 1.24
C LEU A 101 -1.17 -5.12 1.83
N ASP A 102 -1.36 -4.95 3.13
CA ASP A 102 -0.61 -4.02 3.97
C ASP A 102 -0.03 -4.79 5.15
N ASN A 103 1.28 -4.70 5.35
CA ASN A 103 2.00 -5.46 6.36
C ASN A 103 1.63 -6.97 6.36
N ASN A 104 1.60 -7.59 5.19
CA ASN A 104 1.19 -8.98 4.97
C ASN A 104 -0.28 -9.32 5.31
N VAL A 105 -1.11 -8.34 5.64
CA VAL A 105 -2.55 -8.50 5.91
C VAL A 105 -3.34 -8.05 4.68
N PRO A 106 -4.22 -8.90 4.11
CA PRO A 106 -5.01 -8.51 2.94
C PRO A 106 -5.99 -7.39 3.29
N GLN A 107 -6.00 -6.34 2.49
CA GLN A 107 -6.83 -5.16 2.70
C GLN A 107 -8.06 -5.18 1.79
N ILE A 108 -7.83 -5.18 0.49
CA ILE A 108 -8.84 -5.11 -0.56
C ILE A 108 -8.52 -6.09 -1.68
N SER A 109 -9.50 -6.37 -2.51
CA SER A 109 -9.31 -7.01 -3.81
C SER A 109 -9.83 -6.12 -4.93
N LEU A 110 -9.16 -6.17 -6.07
CA LEU A 110 -9.64 -5.66 -7.34
C LEU A 110 -10.00 -6.86 -8.21
N TYR A 111 -11.15 -6.80 -8.87
CA TYR A 111 -11.67 -7.92 -9.65
C TYR A 111 -12.03 -7.45 -11.04
N TYR A 112 -11.52 -8.16 -12.04
CA TYR A 112 -11.82 -8.00 -13.44
C TYR A 112 -12.55 -9.22 -13.95
N GLN A 113 -13.69 -9.03 -14.63
CA GLN A 113 -14.46 -10.06 -15.29
C GLN A 113 -14.42 -9.83 -16.80
N PRO A 114 -13.82 -10.74 -17.60
CA PRO A 114 -13.82 -10.59 -19.04
C PRO A 114 -15.26 -10.70 -19.60
N MET A 115 -15.63 -9.79 -20.48
CA MET A 115 -16.87 -9.89 -21.24
C MET A 115 -16.61 -10.64 -22.54
N LYS A 116 -17.64 -11.37 -23.05
CA LYS A 116 -17.52 -12.08 -24.33
C LYS A 116 -17.32 -11.07 -25.46
N GLY A 117 -16.19 -11.15 -26.13
CA GLY A 117 -15.86 -10.29 -27.28
C GLY A 117 -14.91 -9.14 -26.94
N ASP A 118 -14.53 -8.95 -25.66
CA ASP A 118 -13.53 -7.94 -25.30
C ASP A 118 -12.14 -8.36 -25.80
N SER A 119 -11.49 -7.44 -26.48
CA SER A 119 -10.06 -7.53 -26.74
C SER A 119 -9.28 -7.16 -25.48
N ILE A 120 -8.34 -7.97 -25.03
CA ILE A 120 -7.46 -7.66 -23.88
C ILE A 120 -6.77 -6.29 -24.06
N ALA A 121 -6.56 -5.85 -25.28
CA ALA A 121 -5.95 -4.56 -25.61
C ALA A 121 -6.83 -3.35 -25.24
N GLU A 122 -8.14 -3.52 -25.05
CA GLU A 122 -9.11 -2.47 -24.74
C GLU A 122 -9.44 -2.35 -23.26
N VAL A 123 -8.97 -3.29 -22.40
CA VAL A 123 -9.25 -3.29 -20.96
C VAL A 123 -8.64 -2.07 -20.28
N SER A 124 -9.46 -1.34 -19.56
CA SER A 124 -9.09 -0.15 -18.80
C SER A 124 -9.14 -0.37 -17.29
N ARG A 125 -8.58 0.54 -16.52
CA ARG A 125 -8.70 0.50 -15.04
C ARG A 125 -10.17 0.59 -14.57
N ALA A 126 -11.05 1.19 -15.37
CA ALA A 126 -12.46 1.37 -15.03
C ALA A 126 -13.22 0.02 -15.02
N ASP A 127 -12.70 -0.99 -15.72
CA ASP A 127 -13.32 -2.32 -15.80
C ASP A 127 -13.03 -3.19 -14.56
N TRP A 128 -12.19 -2.70 -13.65
CA TRP A 128 -11.89 -3.34 -12.39
C TRP A 128 -12.82 -2.85 -11.27
N SER A 129 -13.50 -3.75 -10.63
CA SER A 129 -14.27 -3.46 -9.41
C SER A 129 -13.39 -3.61 -8.17
N VAL A 130 -13.55 -2.71 -7.21
CA VAL A 130 -12.82 -2.75 -5.93
C VAL A 130 -13.75 -3.22 -4.84
N SER A 131 -13.30 -4.14 -3.99
CA SER A 131 -14.08 -4.67 -2.87
C SER A 131 -13.21 -5.03 -1.68
N TYR A 132 -13.81 -4.96 -0.48
CA TYR A 132 -13.23 -5.57 0.72
C TYR A 132 -13.46 -7.09 0.77
N ASP A 133 -14.22 -7.68 -0.15
CA ASP A 133 -14.30 -9.12 -0.29
C ASP A 133 -13.09 -9.67 -1.02
N LEU A 134 -12.45 -10.69 -0.47
CA LEU A 134 -11.25 -11.30 -1.07
C LEU A 134 -11.55 -12.40 -2.08
N GLY A 135 -12.81 -12.86 -2.16
CA GLY A 135 -13.18 -13.99 -2.98
C GLY A 135 -12.59 -15.34 -2.52
N GLU A 136 -12.96 -16.40 -3.20
CA GLU A 136 -12.50 -17.77 -2.89
C GLU A 136 -11.01 -17.96 -3.20
N GLY A 137 -10.49 -17.33 -4.26
CA GLY A 137 -9.09 -17.43 -4.65
C GLY A 137 -8.09 -17.01 -3.57
N TRP A 138 -8.51 -16.21 -2.57
CA TRP A 138 -7.66 -15.91 -1.42
C TRP A 138 -7.29 -17.16 -0.62
N LYS A 139 -8.14 -18.16 -0.56
CA LYS A 139 -7.87 -19.43 0.16
C LYS A 139 -6.61 -20.13 -0.38
N GLN A 140 -6.41 -20.04 -1.70
CA GLN A 140 -5.21 -20.57 -2.37
C GLN A 140 -4.07 -19.57 -2.29
N ALA A 141 -4.31 -18.31 -2.67
CA ALA A 141 -3.29 -17.26 -2.75
C ALA A 141 -2.56 -17.00 -1.41
N ARG A 142 -3.23 -17.20 -0.27
CA ARG A 142 -2.60 -17.04 1.06
C ARG A 142 -1.50 -18.07 1.37
N ARG A 143 -1.51 -19.23 0.67
CA ARG A 143 -0.59 -20.36 0.91
C ARG A 143 0.62 -20.34 0.00
N ILE A 144 0.59 -19.59 -1.09
CA ILE A 144 1.68 -19.54 -2.04
C ILE A 144 2.91 -18.85 -1.43
N LYS A 145 4.09 -19.27 -1.88
CA LYS A 145 5.34 -18.58 -1.58
C LYS A 145 5.36 -17.26 -2.35
N LYS A 146 5.45 -16.15 -1.65
CA LYS A 146 5.54 -14.81 -2.25
C LYS A 146 7.00 -14.45 -2.51
N GLN A 147 7.24 -13.75 -3.62
CA GLN A 147 8.53 -13.16 -3.93
C GLN A 147 8.68 -11.80 -3.25
N ASN A 148 9.91 -11.34 -3.06
CA ASN A 148 10.25 -10.05 -2.47
C ASN A 148 9.53 -9.80 -1.13
N SER A 149 9.78 -10.67 -0.14
CA SER A 149 9.16 -10.56 1.19
C SER A 149 9.44 -9.20 1.83
N SER A 150 8.41 -8.60 2.45
CA SER A 150 8.54 -7.37 3.26
C SER A 150 9.05 -7.63 4.68
N LEU A 151 9.12 -8.90 5.11
CA LEU A 151 9.51 -9.23 6.47
C LEU A 151 10.97 -8.86 6.75
N PHE A 152 11.20 -8.23 7.90
CA PHE A 152 12.49 -7.76 8.39
C PHE A 152 13.17 -6.70 7.51
N LYS A 153 12.46 -6.15 6.52
CA LYS A 153 12.94 -4.97 5.84
C LYS A 153 12.73 -3.74 6.71
N VAL A 154 13.68 -2.84 6.61
CA VAL A 154 13.69 -1.58 7.36
C VAL A 154 13.25 -0.47 6.42
N ASP A 155 12.09 0.11 6.71
CA ASP A 155 11.60 1.29 6.03
C ASP A 155 11.97 2.53 6.83
N ILE A 156 12.54 3.53 6.17
CA ILE A 156 12.89 4.81 6.79
C ILE A 156 11.94 5.86 6.25
N VAL A 157 11.19 6.47 7.15
CA VAL A 157 10.23 7.53 6.81
C VAL A 157 10.58 8.78 7.60
N VAL A 158 10.58 9.94 6.94
CA VAL A 158 10.81 11.23 7.60
C VAL A 158 9.50 12.00 7.63
N TYR A 159 9.04 12.33 8.84
CA TYR A 159 7.82 13.11 9.07
C TYR A 159 8.18 14.56 9.40
N PRO A 160 7.92 15.53 8.51
CA PRO A 160 7.89 16.93 8.90
C PRO A 160 6.63 17.19 9.74
N GLU A 161 6.79 17.86 10.87
CA GLU A 161 5.68 18.18 11.77
C GLU A 161 5.64 19.70 12.00
N LEU A 162 4.52 20.31 11.69
CA LEU A 162 4.21 21.69 11.99
C LEU A 162 3.02 21.74 12.95
N LEU A 163 3.23 22.22 14.16
CA LEU A 163 2.20 22.40 15.15
C LEU A 163 2.07 23.89 15.45
N PHE A 164 0.87 24.36 15.61
CA PHE A 164 0.58 25.72 16.08
C PHE A 164 -0.61 25.70 17.02
N ARG A 165 -0.61 26.63 17.95
CA ARG A 165 -1.74 26.88 18.85
C ARG A 165 -1.87 28.37 19.12
N ASN A 166 -3.10 28.79 19.39
CA ASN A 166 -3.36 30.11 19.97
C ASN A 166 -2.96 30.07 21.45
N TYR A 167 -2.35 31.16 21.92
CA TYR A 167 -1.84 31.20 23.29
C TYR A 167 -2.43 32.37 24.07
N ILE A 168 -1.87 33.56 23.95
CA ILE A 168 -2.33 34.78 24.66
C ILE A 168 -2.29 35.97 23.71
N LEU A 169 -2.97 37.08 24.08
CA LEU A 169 -3.04 38.26 23.22
C LEU A 169 -1.70 38.90 22.89
N SER A 170 -0.69 38.80 23.77
CA SER A 170 0.66 39.32 23.55
C SER A 170 1.50 38.38 22.66
N LYS A 171 1.11 37.09 22.54
CA LYS A 171 1.74 36.09 21.68
C LYS A 171 0.63 35.21 21.09
N VAL A 172 0.04 35.69 20.01
CA VAL A 172 -1.18 35.08 19.43
C VAL A 172 -0.94 33.62 19.01
N TYR A 173 0.23 33.30 18.45
CA TYR A 173 0.58 31.96 17.99
C TYR A 173 1.86 31.46 18.64
N GLU A 174 1.85 30.21 19.03
CA GLU A 174 3.06 29.44 19.33
C GLU A 174 3.22 28.37 18.26
N ILE A 175 4.44 28.20 17.79
CA ILE A 175 4.76 27.32 16.67
C ILE A 175 5.81 26.30 17.13
N VAL A 176 5.68 25.07 16.65
CA VAL A 176 6.69 24.03 16.74
C VAL A 176 6.89 23.43 15.36
N VAL A 177 8.15 23.37 14.95
CA VAL A 177 8.58 22.70 13.72
C VAL A 177 9.54 21.59 14.11
N ASN A 178 9.19 20.36 13.76
CA ASN A 178 10.02 19.17 13.99
C ASN A 178 10.31 18.45 12.68
N VAL A 179 11.44 17.76 12.66
CA VAL A 179 11.74 16.69 11.69
C VAL A 179 11.86 15.39 12.46
N SER A 180 11.05 14.41 12.11
CA SER A 180 10.88 13.19 12.90
C SER A 180 11.14 11.96 12.04
N PRO A 181 12.40 11.54 11.84
CA PRO A 181 12.72 10.27 11.20
C PRO A 181 12.17 9.10 12.02
N ALA A 182 11.61 8.14 11.33
CA ALA A 182 11.11 6.90 11.90
C ALA A 182 11.65 5.70 11.13
N ILE A 183 11.88 4.62 11.86
CA ILE A 183 12.21 3.30 11.34
C ILE A 183 10.98 2.42 11.55
N GLU A 184 10.52 1.77 10.50
CA GLU A 184 9.43 0.81 10.53
C GLU A 184 9.93 -0.56 10.07
N VAL A 185 9.61 -1.62 10.82
CA VAL A 185 10.02 -2.99 10.51
C VAL A 185 8.83 -3.94 10.66
N SER A 186 8.52 -4.67 9.60
CA SER A 186 7.55 -5.76 9.63
C SER A 186 8.19 -7.03 10.19
N LEU A 187 7.76 -7.49 11.37
CA LEU A 187 8.36 -8.66 12.05
C LEU A 187 7.72 -9.97 11.58
N TRP A 188 6.39 -10.01 11.49
CA TRP A 188 5.61 -11.11 10.92
C TRP A 188 4.26 -10.57 10.42
N LYS A 189 3.40 -11.45 9.94
CA LYS A 189 2.11 -11.07 9.36
C LYS A 189 1.30 -10.16 10.29
N GLY A 190 1.16 -8.89 9.90
CA GLY A 190 0.41 -7.87 10.63
C GLY A 190 1.14 -7.24 11.81
N MET A 191 2.35 -7.71 12.17
CA MET A 191 3.14 -7.14 13.25
C MET A 191 4.12 -6.11 12.70
N LYS A 192 4.08 -4.91 13.25
CA LYS A 192 4.99 -3.81 12.90
C LYS A 192 5.61 -3.18 14.16
N LEU A 193 6.92 -3.04 14.15
CA LEU A 193 7.68 -2.25 15.10
C LEU A 193 7.95 -0.88 14.47
N THR A 194 7.66 0.19 15.21
CA THR A 194 7.97 1.57 14.81
C THR A 194 8.85 2.22 15.86
N GLY A 195 9.97 2.78 15.45
CA GLY A 195 10.86 3.60 16.28
C GLY A 195 11.04 4.97 15.65
N GLN A 196 10.67 6.05 16.34
CA GLN A 196 10.77 7.43 15.86
C GLN A 196 11.59 8.29 16.82
N VAL A 197 12.38 9.19 16.25
CA VAL A 197 13.10 10.23 17.01
C VAL A 197 12.64 11.58 16.49
N ILE A 198 12.34 12.49 17.41
CA ILE A 198 11.89 13.86 17.12
C ILE A 198 13.07 14.80 17.26
N PHE A 199 13.40 15.50 16.17
CA PHE A 199 14.39 16.58 16.11
C PHE A 199 13.66 17.92 16.04
N PRO A 200 13.65 18.73 17.12
CA PRO A 200 13.04 20.04 17.10
C PRO A 200 13.90 21.03 16.30
N ILE A 201 13.32 21.65 15.28
CA ILE A 201 13.94 22.70 14.46
C ILE A 201 13.60 24.06 15.04
N TYR A 202 12.33 24.29 15.37
CA TYR A 202 11.83 25.50 16.01
C TYR A 202 10.78 25.16 17.06
N ASN A 203 10.81 25.85 18.22
CA ASN A 203 9.92 25.52 19.31
C ASN A 203 9.60 26.70 20.20
N ASP A 204 8.30 27.00 20.31
CA ASP A 204 7.70 27.94 21.23
C ASP A 204 7.01 27.28 22.45
N TYR A 205 6.80 25.95 22.46
CA TYR A 205 5.97 25.25 23.45
C TYR A 205 6.64 24.98 24.79
N GLY A 206 7.94 25.37 24.94
CA GLY A 206 8.68 25.23 26.19
C GLY A 206 9.80 24.18 26.14
N GLN A 207 10.51 24.03 27.27
CA GLN A 207 11.80 23.31 27.32
C GLN A 207 11.70 21.82 26.93
N ARG A 208 10.63 21.12 27.31
CA ARG A 208 10.44 19.70 26.94
C ARG A 208 10.36 19.45 25.44
N TYR A 209 9.90 20.45 24.68
CA TYR A 209 9.82 20.35 23.23
C TYR A 209 11.12 20.73 22.52
N LYS A 210 12.11 21.27 23.25
CA LYS A 210 13.42 21.64 22.70
C LYS A 210 14.41 20.48 22.60
N GLN A 211 14.14 19.39 23.33
CA GLN A 211 15.06 18.26 23.39
C GLN A 211 14.81 17.28 22.24
N ILE A 212 15.89 16.70 21.72
CA ILE A 212 15.82 15.50 20.88
C ILE A 212 15.27 14.39 21.77
N ARG A 213 14.19 13.74 21.32
CA ARG A 213 13.48 12.76 22.15
C ARG A 213 12.84 11.66 21.31
N PRO A 214 12.58 10.47 21.88
CA PRO A 214 11.75 9.47 21.26
C PRO A 214 10.35 10.04 20.95
N GLY A 215 9.85 9.73 19.74
CA GLY A 215 8.48 9.97 19.33
C GLY A 215 7.64 8.70 19.55
N PHE A 216 7.24 8.04 18.47
CA PHE A 216 6.61 6.72 18.55
C PHE A 216 7.66 5.64 18.80
N VAL A 217 7.46 4.84 19.84
CA VAL A 217 8.16 3.56 20.05
C VAL A 217 7.08 2.53 20.32
N THR A 218 6.57 1.89 19.26
CA THR A 218 5.35 1.08 19.34
C THR A 218 5.51 -0.25 18.64
N LEU A 219 4.89 -1.27 19.21
CA LEU A 219 4.64 -2.55 18.61
C LEU A 219 3.16 -2.67 18.31
N SER A 220 2.81 -2.93 17.05
CA SER A 220 1.42 -2.99 16.58
C SER A 220 1.15 -4.32 15.88
N GLN A 221 0.05 -4.97 16.21
CA GLN A 221 -0.45 -6.16 15.53
C GLN A 221 -1.79 -5.86 14.87
N THR A 222 -1.82 -5.98 13.55
CA THR A 222 -3.06 -5.90 12.76
C THR A 222 -3.50 -7.29 12.35
N VAL A 223 -4.79 -7.55 12.48
CA VAL A 223 -5.43 -8.78 12.00
C VAL A 223 -6.67 -8.44 11.20
N ARG A 224 -6.91 -9.21 10.17
CA ARG A 224 -8.18 -9.21 9.45
C ARG A 224 -9.01 -10.38 9.93
N LEU A 225 -10.17 -10.08 10.48
CA LEU A 225 -11.18 -11.05 10.87
C LEU A 225 -12.13 -11.34 9.69
N PRO A 226 -12.92 -12.41 9.73
CA PRO A 226 -14.01 -12.63 8.78
C PRO A 226 -14.94 -11.41 8.66
N GLN A 227 -15.76 -11.39 7.61
CA GLN A 227 -16.78 -10.36 7.40
C GLN A 227 -16.24 -8.92 7.31
N ARG A 228 -15.08 -8.72 6.66
CA ARG A 228 -14.51 -7.37 6.37
C ARG A 228 -14.19 -6.55 7.63
N THR A 229 -13.79 -7.22 8.70
CA THR A 229 -13.45 -6.58 9.98
C THR A 229 -11.93 -6.57 10.17
N PHE A 230 -11.41 -5.42 10.55
CA PHE A 230 -9.98 -5.21 10.84
C PHE A 230 -9.82 -4.85 12.32
N MET A 231 -8.83 -5.42 12.98
CA MET A 231 -8.46 -5.05 14.33
C MET A 231 -6.97 -4.78 14.41
N THR A 232 -6.60 -3.74 15.15
CA THR A 232 -5.20 -3.40 15.41
C THR A 232 -5.02 -3.15 16.91
N ALA A 233 -4.15 -3.94 17.54
CA ALA A 233 -3.67 -3.71 18.90
C ALA A 233 -2.28 -3.10 18.85
N SER A 234 -2.03 -2.06 19.63
CA SER A 234 -0.74 -1.39 19.72
C SER A 234 -0.35 -1.17 21.16
N VAL A 235 0.93 -1.38 21.47
CA VAL A 235 1.50 -1.08 22.79
C VAL A 235 2.80 -0.30 22.60
N GLY A 236 3.10 0.55 23.59
CA GLY A 236 4.35 1.29 23.58
C GLY A 236 4.22 2.76 24.00
N PHE A 237 5.16 3.56 23.53
CA PHE A 237 5.18 5.00 23.73
C PHE A 237 4.59 5.68 22.49
N PHE A 238 3.58 6.49 22.76
CA PHE A 238 2.90 7.27 21.73
C PHE A 238 3.36 8.73 21.77
N ASN A 239 3.37 9.37 20.64
CA ASN A 239 3.63 10.81 20.61
C ASN A 239 2.66 11.57 21.56
N LYS A 240 2.98 12.81 21.94
CA LYS A 240 2.25 13.64 22.93
C LYS A 240 2.32 13.12 24.37
N PHE A 241 3.44 12.52 24.75
CA PHE A 241 3.76 12.12 26.11
C PHE A 241 2.78 11.11 26.72
N ARG A 242 2.41 10.10 25.94
CA ARG A 242 1.55 9.00 26.39
C ARG A 242 2.22 7.65 26.11
N TRP A 243 2.01 6.72 27.02
CA TRP A 243 2.44 5.33 26.88
C TRP A 243 1.35 4.38 27.36
N GLY A 244 1.32 3.15 26.85
CA GLY A 244 0.31 2.17 27.22
C GLY A 244 -0.17 1.33 26.05
N GLY A 245 -1.47 1.03 26.01
CA GLY A 245 -2.11 0.20 25.01
C GLY A 245 -3.26 0.90 24.29
N ASP A 246 -3.45 0.54 23.03
CA ASP A 246 -4.52 1.03 22.15
C ASP A 246 -5.07 -0.12 21.31
N LEU A 247 -6.37 -0.28 21.26
CA LEU A 247 -7.08 -1.25 20.44
C LEU A 247 -8.03 -0.52 19.51
N LYS A 248 -7.93 -0.80 18.22
CA LYS A 248 -8.83 -0.27 17.17
C LYS A 248 -9.53 -1.41 16.46
N ALA A 249 -10.78 -1.22 16.13
CA ALA A 249 -11.54 -2.12 15.26
C ALA A 249 -12.28 -1.31 14.20
N LYS A 250 -12.37 -1.84 12.98
CA LYS A 250 -13.13 -1.24 11.89
C LYS A 250 -13.85 -2.33 11.12
N HIS A 251 -15.13 -2.15 10.88
CA HIS A 251 -15.97 -3.05 10.12
C HIS A 251 -16.58 -2.35 8.91
N PHE A 252 -16.47 -2.98 7.73
CA PHE A 252 -17.11 -2.52 6.51
C PHE A 252 -18.36 -3.35 6.23
N PHE A 253 -19.49 -2.70 5.99
CA PHE A 253 -20.74 -3.36 5.65
C PHE A 253 -20.70 -3.96 4.24
N LYS A 254 -21.75 -4.67 3.84
CA LYS A 254 -21.89 -5.19 2.47
C LYS A 254 -21.90 -4.05 1.44
N ASP A 255 -22.61 -2.97 1.75
CA ASP A 255 -22.45 -1.71 1.04
C ASP A 255 -21.17 -1.05 1.59
N GLU A 256 -20.09 -1.21 0.88
CA GLU A 256 -18.74 -0.80 1.27
C GLU A 256 -18.57 0.72 1.41
N ARG A 257 -19.62 1.50 1.08
CA ARG A 257 -19.68 2.94 1.36
C ARG A 257 -19.85 3.22 2.85
N PHE A 258 -20.38 2.26 3.61
CA PHE A 258 -20.59 2.38 5.04
C PHE A 258 -19.59 1.55 5.84
N SER A 259 -19.04 2.16 6.88
CA SER A 259 -18.23 1.44 7.87
C SER A 259 -18.44 2.01 9.27
N VAL A 260 -18.17 1.20 10.28
CA VAL A 260 -18.13 1.61 11.68
C VAL A 260 -16.75 1.36 12.24
N ASP A 261 -16.30 2.22 13.13
CA ASP A 261 -15.03 2.04 13.84
C ASP A 261 -15.22 2.24 15.34
N ALA A 262 -14.40 1.52 16.11
CA ALA A 262 -14.31 1.66 17.54
C ALA A 262 -12.84 1.69 17.96
N ARG A 263 -12.53 2.42 19.02
CA ARG A 263 -11.20 2.51 19.60
C ARG A 263 -11.31 2.53 21.11
N ILE A 264 -10.40 1.84 21.78
CA ILE A 264 -10.20 1.88 23.22
C ILE A 264 -8.72 2.05 23.49
N GLY A 265 -8.34 3.09 24.22
CA GLY A 265 -6.98 3.35 24.65
C GLY A 265 -6.90 3.39 26.18
N TYR A 266 -5.94 2.64 26.74
CA TYR A 266 -5.60 2.71 28.16
C TYR A 266 -4.16 3.16 28.30
N THR A 267 -3.97 4.43 28.66
CA THR A 267 -2.66 5.07 28.61
C THR A 267 -2.37 5.93 29.83
N GLY A 268 -1.09 5.96 30.25
CA GLY A 268 -0.56 6.85 31.27
C GLY A 268 0.22 8.02 30.65
N ARG A 269 0.47 9.07 31.43
CA ARG A 269 1.43 10.11 31.07
C ARG A 269 2.84 9.56 31.17
N GLY A 270 3.69 9.85 30.16
CA GLY A 270 5.10 9.50 30.17
C GLY A 270 5.85 10.43 29.22
N TYR A 271 7.09 10.73 29.55
CA TYR A 271 7.97 11.55 28.72
C TYR A 271 9.41 11.14 28.88
N PHE A 272 10.20 11.49 27.91
CA PHE A 272 11.66 11.36 27.95
C PHE A 272 12.29 12.71 28.24
N GLU A 273 13.26 12.74 29.14
CA GLU A 273 14.13 13.87 29.43
C GLU A 273 15.55 13.33 29.57
N ASP A 274 16.48 13.85 28.78
CA ASP A 274 17.86 13.37 28.67
C ASP A 274 17.97 11.84 28.46
N TRP A 275 17.05 11.29 27.61
CA TRP A 275 16.89 9.87 27.31
C TRP A 275 16.40 8.99 28.47
N ALA A 276 16.19 9.53 29.65
CA ALA A 276 15.56 8.83 30.76
C ALA A 276 14.04 8.88 30.62
N PHE A 277 13.36 7.76 30.88
CA PHE A 277 11.92 7.67 30.82
C PHE A 277 11.28 7.96 32.18
N TYR A 278 10.40 8.94 32.22
CA TYR A 278 9.61 9.32 33.38
C TYR A 278 8.14 9.04 33.13
N HIS A 279 7.44 8.48 34.10
CA HIS A 279 6.02 8.19 33.97
C HIS A 279 5.22 8.63 35.20
N GLY A 280 3.99 9.02 34.96
CA GLY A 280 3.01 9.30 36.02
C GLY A 280 2.27 8.03 36.44
N THR A 281 1.64 8.09 37.59
CA THR A 281 0.83 6.99 38.15
C THR A 281 -0.62 6.98 37.65
N LYS A 282 -1.10 8.11 37.13
CA LYS A 282 -2.49 8.26 36.65
C LYS A 282 -2.64 7.67 35.24
N TRP A 283 -3.52 6.70 35.11
CA TRP A 283 -3.93 6.11 33.85
C TRP A 283 -5.29 6.64 33.42
N THR A 284 -5.50 6.77 32.13
CA THR A 284 -6.74 7.26 31.54
C THR A 284 -7.25 6.27 30.50
N LEU A 285 -8.52 5.93 30.64
CA LEU A 285 -9.26 5.20 29.62
C LEU A 285 -9.83 6.22 28.62
N THR A 286 -9.48 6.09 27.36
CA THR A 286 -10.05 6.85 26.24
C THR A 286 -10.81 5.91 25.32
N GLY A 287 -11.73 6.41 24.54
CA GLY A 287 -12.46 5.60 23.59
C GLY A 287 -13.18 6.42 22.55
N SER A 288 -13.47 5.80 21.43
CA SER A 288 -14.35 6.38 20.43
C SER A 288 -15.17 5.30 19.74
N ILE A 289 -16.35 5.68 19.29
CA ILE A 289 -17.17 4.91 18.37
C ILE A 289 -17.59 5.83 17.23
N GLY A 290 -17.48 5.37 15.99
CA GLY A 290 -17.72 6.18 14.81
C GLY A 290 -18.47 5.45 13.73
N ALA A 291 -19.21 6.22 12.93
CA ALA A 291 -19.81 5.78 11.67
C ALA A 291 -19.23 6.61 10.53
N ASN A 292 -18.91 5.94 9.43
CA ASN A 292 -18.32 6.58 8.26
C ASN A 292 -19.16 6.26 7.03
N PHE A 293 -19.32 7.25 6.17
CA PHE A 293 -19.98 7.14 4.88
C PHE A 293 -19.08 7.73 3.79
N TYR A 294 -18.82 6.97 2.74
CA TYR A 294 -18.10 7.43 1.57
C TYR A 294 -19.05 7.67 0.41
N TRP A 295 -19.01 8.88 -0.14
CA TRP A 295 -19.81 9.28 -1.30
C TRP A 295 -18.98 9.29 -2.58
N PRO A 296 -19.03 8.22 -3.42
CA PRO A 296 -18.15 8.05 -4.58
C PRO A 296 -18.27 9.18 -5.60
N LYS A 297 -19.49 9.67 -5.88
CA LYS A 297 -19.73 10.72 -6.88
C LYS A 297 -18.92 11.99 -6.63
N TYR A 298 -18.69 12.35 -5.38
CA TYR A 298 -17.94 13.55 -5.00
C TYR A 298 -16.58 13.21 -4.39
N ASN A 299 -16.22 11.92 -4.33
CA ASN A 299 -15.00 11.44 -3.70
C ASN A 299 -14.84 12.01 -2.27
N THR A 300 -15.92 12.00 -1.50
CA THR A 300 -16.02 12.65 -0.20
C THR A 300 -16.39 11.65 0.88
N GLN A 301 -15.63 11.67 1.95
CA GLN A 301 -15.88 10.86 3.14
C GLN A 301 -16.48 11.73 4.25
N PHE A 302 -17.51 11.21 4.91
CA PHE A 302 -18.11 11.75 6.11
C PHE A 302 -17.86 10.81 7.28
N SER A 303 -17.51 11.36 8.44
CA SER A 303 -17.33 10.59 9.68
C SER A 303 -18.00 11.33 10.83
N LEU A 304 -18.78 10.59 11.60
CA LEU A 304 -19.36 11.06 12.86
C LEU A 304 -18.87 10.16 13.98
N LYS A 305 -18.26 10.75 15.03
CA LYS A 305 -17.67 10.00 16.14
C LYS A 305 -18.14 10.57 17.47
N GLY A 306 -18.49 9.67 18.40
CA GLY A 306 -18.56 9.96 19.83
C GLY A 306 -17.23 9.56 20.48
N GLU A 307 -16.65 10.44 21.27
CA GLU A 307 -15.31 10.25 21.84
C GLU A 307 -15.27 10.57 23.32
N ARG A 308 -14.49 9.77 24.06
CA ARG A 308 -14.02 10.10 25.41
C ARG A 308 -12.56 10.48 25.32
N TYR A 309 -12.27 11.73 25.67
CA TYR A 309 -10.93 12.32 25.54
C TYR A 309 -10.02 12.02 26.72
N LEU A 310 -8.78 12.51 26.62
CA LEU A 310 -7.68 12.23 27.56
C LEU A 310 -7.91 12.78 28.97
N GLU A 311 -8.65 13.86 29.12
CA GLU A 311 -8.97 14.43 30.45
C GLU A 311 -10.30 13.91 31.01
N GLY A 312 -10.96 13.02 30.27
CA GLY A 312 -12.18 12.34 30.69
C GLY A 312 -13.47 12.94 30.16
N GLU A 313 -13.39 14.07 29.44
CA GLU A 313 -14.55 14.69 28.82
C GLU A 313 -15.11 13.82 27.67
N TYR A 314 -16.39 13.99 27.41
CA TYR A 314 -17.08 13.40 26.26
C TYR A 314 -17.38 14.45 25.21
N GLY A 315 -17.30 14.09 23.96
CA GLY A 315 -17.63 14.98 22.87
C GLY A 315 -18.00 14.24 21.60
N ALA A 316 -18.51 14.99 20.64
CA ALA A 316 -18.77 14.51 19.30
C ALA A 316 -17.82 15.20 18.31
N ARG A 317 -17.39 14.45 17.30
CA ARG A 317 -16.56 14.95 16.22
C ARG A 317 -17.18 14.60 14.89
N PHE A 318 -17.27 15.60 14.01
CA PHE A 318 -17.69 15.44 12.64
C PHE A 318 -16.54 15.80 11.72
N ASP A 319 -16.21 14.90 10.80
CA ASP A 319 -15.21 15.14 9.78
C ASP A 319 -15.83 14.99 8.39
N MET A 320 -15.53 15.92 7.48
CA MET A 320 -15.84 15.82 6.07
C MET A 320 -14.54 15.97 5.30
N ILE A 321 -14.16 14.93 4.55
CA ILE A 321 -12.87 14.88 3.84
C ILE A 321 -13.15 14.63 2.36
N ARG A 322 -12.74 15.56 1.51
CA ARG A 322 -12.76 15.38 0.06
C ARG A 322 -11.40 14.95 -0.45
N HIS A 323 -11.38 13.85 -1.18
CA HIS A 323 -10.16 13.31 -1.76
C HIS A 323 -9.98 13.80 -3.20
N PHE A 324 -8.78 14.25 -3.52
CA PHE A 324 -8.31 14.59 -4.85
C PHE A 324 -7.20 13.61 -5.26
N ARG A 325 -6.74 13.72 -6.50
CA ARG A 325 -5.73 12.78 -7.05
C ARG A 325 -4.45 12.69 -6.22
N TYR A 326 -3.99 13.82 -5.65
CA TYR A 326 -2.73 13.90 -4.89
C TYR A 326 -2.87 14.60 -3.55
N ALA A 327 -4.06 15.00 -3.15
CA ALA A 327 -4.32 15.72 -1.92
C ALA A 327 -5.68 15.34 -1.33
N SER A 328 -5.87 15.62 -0.04
CA SER A 328 -7.18 15.56 0.61
C SER A 328 -7.38 16.83 1.42
N ILE A 329 -8.59 17.34 1.43
CA ILE A 329 -8.99 18.53 2.18
C ILE A 329 -10.16 18.15 3.06
N GLY A 330 -10.08 18.53 4.32
CA GLY A 330 -11.11 18.28 5.33
C GLY A 330 -11.18 19.39 6.35
#